data_dab0e7beee47e04a08bd439b060d22f2
#
_entry.id   dab0e7beee47e04a08bd439b060d22f2
#
_cell.length_a   1.000
_cell.length_b   1.000
_cell.length_c   1.000
_cell.angle_alpha   90.00
_cell.angle_beta   90.00
_cell.angle_gamma   90.00
#
_symmetry.space_group_name_H-M   'P 1'
#
loop_
_entity.id
_entity.type
_entity.pdbx_description
1 polymer ?
#
loop_
_entity_poly.entity_id
_entity_poly.type
_entity_poly.pdbx_seq_one_letter_code
_entity_poly.pdbx_strand_id
1 'polypeptide(L)'
;MIGDSYVLRLSRTTADVDSHTHTHIYKTVHLTKAKAKGSEGKAKVIESLRDGIDSYELLTVFDFENMRTNYFKELRQKWQDSRFFLGKNKVMQVALGKNKDDELRPNLSKVASHLKGQCGVLLTNKTLVQVKKSFEGFRKQSYARAGATATQTIQLEEGVIHGQEASKVEYFKKLGMPVRVKNAQLYLMERFTVCTDGKELSPEQCAILKQMGLQMSEFRIRLRCYWKKDGSFGSFEEDQ
;
A
#
# COMPACT_ATOMS: atom_id res chain seq x y z
N MET A 1 19.53 -16.27 12.60
CA MET A 1 19.88 -17.46 11.82
C MET A 1 20.04 -17.03 10.39
N ILE A 2 21.24 -17.17 9.89
CA ILE A 2 21.71 -16.68 8.59
C ILE A 2 21.37 -17.78 7.59
N GLY A 3 20.60 -17.43 6.56
CA GLY A 3 20.22 -18.36 5.51
C GLY A 3 21.31 -18.47 4.44
N ASP A 4 21.85 -19.66 4.31
CA ASP A 4 22.92 -20.04 3.38
C ASP A 4 22.49 -19.89 1.91
N SER A 5 23.35 -19.22 1.16
CA SER A 5 23.26 -19.11 -0.29
C SER A 5 23.90 -20.38 -0.91
N TYR A 6 23.08 -21.26 -1.46
CA TYR A 6 23.59 -22.40 -2.23
C TYR A 6 24.02 -21.93 -3.62
N VAL A 7 25.34 -21.97 -3.84
CA VAL A 7 25.97 -21.79 -5.16
C VAL A 7 26.04 -23.14 -5.84
N LEU A 8 25.21 -23.40 -6.85
CA LEU A 8 25.36 -24.57 -7.73
C LEU A 8 26.42 -24.28 -8.80
N ARG A 9 27.55 -24.94 -8.64
CA ARG A 9 28.65 -24.95 -9.60
C ARG A 9 28.42 -26.08 -10.60
N LEU A 10 28.08 -25.76 -11.85
CA LEU A 10 28.10 -26.72 -12.94
C LEU A 10 29.49 -26.67 -13.60
N SER A 11 30.26 -27.74 -13.39
CA SER A 11 31.53 -28.01 -14.08
C SER A 11 31.22 -28.57 -15.49
N ARG A 12 31.75 -27.95 -16.52
CA ARG A 12 31.93 -28.57 -17.84
C ARG A 12 33.40 -28.62 -18.15
N THR A 13 33.84 -29.81 -18.49
CA THR A 13 35.19 -30.20 -18.92
C THR A 13 35.50 -29.70 -20.34
N THR A 14 36.65 -29.14 -20.46
CA THR A 14 37.65 -29.04 -21.53
C THR A 14 37.32 -29.30 -23.00
N ALA A 15 37.61 -28.36 -23.85
CA ALA A 15 38.74 -28.18 -24.78
C ALA A 15 38.34 -27.14 -25.82
N ASP A 16 39.03 -26.12 -25.95
CA ASP A 16 39.89 -25.60 -27.03
C ASP A 16 40.12 -24.09 -26.87
N VAL A 17 41.36 -23.76 -27.19
CA VAL A 17 41.95 -22.45 -27.12
C VAL A 17 41.35 -21.57 -28.22
N ASP A 18 40.72 -20.45 -27.87
CA ASP A 18 40.80 -19.21 -28.64
C ASP A 18 40.46 -18.00 -27.75
N SER A 19 41.30 -16.99 -27.90
CA SER A 19 41.37 -15.74 -27.17
C SER A 19 40.18 -14.82 -27.47
N HIS A 20 39.09 -14.95 -26.71
CA HIS A 20 38.07 -13.90 -26.62
C HIS A 20 37.62 -13.77 -25.17
N THR A 21 37.84 -12.61 -24.59
CA THR A 21 37.38 -12.19 -23.24
C THR A 21 35.87 -12.35 -23.14
N HIS A 22 35.42 -13.52 -22.67
CA HIS A 22 34.03 -13.72 -22.30
C HIS A 22 33.76 -13.15 -20.92
N THR A 23 33.15 -12.00 -20.86
CA THR A 23 32.52 -11.47 -19.64
C THR A 23 31.36 -12.40 -19.28
N HIS A 24 31.57 -13.29 -18.33
CA HIS A 24 30.50 -14.11 -17.75
C HIS A 24 29.50 -13.21 -17.00
N ILE A 25 28.39 -12.89 -17.63
CA ILE A 25 27.26 -12.27 -16.98
C ILE A 25 26.56 -13.33 -16.13
N TYR A 26 26.84 -13.34 -14.82
CA TYR A 26 26.13 -14.17 -13.85
C TYR A 26 24.69 -13.67 -13.74
N LYS A 27 23.74 -14.35 -14.33
CA LYS A 27 22.32 -14.12 -14.06
C LYS A 27 22.02 -14.66 -12.64
N THR A 28 21.92 -13.75 -11.69
CA THR A 28 21.37 -14.09 -10.38
C THR A 28 19.90 -14.50 -10.53
N VAL A 29 19.59 -15.76 -10.25
CA VAL A 29 18.22 -16.27 -10.26
C VAL A 29 17.60 -15.88 -8.92
N HIS A 30 16.77 -14.85 -8.92
CA HIS A 30 15.94 -14.52 -7.76
C HIS A 30 14.75 -15.48 -7.70
N LEU A 31 14.76 -16.43 -6.78
CA LEU A 31 13.68 -17.41 -6.56
C LEU A 31 12.32 -16.78 -6.23
N THR A 32 12.31 -15.50 -5.80
CA THR A 32 11.10 -14.76 -5.41
C THR A 32 10.61 -13.77 -6.46
N LYS A 33 11.21 -13.74 -7.66
CA LYS A 33 10.76 -12.83 -8.72
C LYS A 33 9.38 -13.25 -9.22
N ALA A 34 8.35 -12.50 -8.82
CA ALA A 34 6.99 -12.72 -9.31
C ALA A 34 6.97 -12.64 -10.85
N LYS A 35 6.46 -13.68 -11.51
CA LYS A 35 6.24 -13.65 -12.96
C LYS A 35 5.30 -12.49 -13.30
N ALA A 36 5.70 -11.65 -14.25
CA ALA A 36 4.81 -10.60 -14.74
C ALA A 36 3.53 -11.25 -15.27
N LYS A 37 2.37 -10.83 -14.72
CA LYS A 37 1.06 -11.24 -15.24
C LYS A 37 0.90 -10.62 -16.63
N GLY A 38 1.12 -11.38 -17.68
CA GLY A 38 1.06 -10.95 -19.06
C GLY A 38 -0.33 -10.42 -19.49
N SER A 39 -0.64 -10.41 -20.78
CA SER A 39 -1.96 -10.00 -21.32
C SER A 39 -3.09 -10.85 -20.77
N GLU A 40 -2.87 -12.15 -20.58
CA GLU A 40 -3.83 -13.09 -19.99
C GLU A 40 -4.30 -12.67 -18.58
N GLY A 41 -3.38 -12.24 -17.72
CA GLY A 41 -3.75 -11.76 -16.38
C GLY A 41 -4.58 -10.47 -16.40
N LYS A 42 -4.41 -9.62 -17.42
CA LYS A 42 -5.26 -8.43 -17.63
C LYS A 42 -6.64 -8.83 -18.14
N ALA A 43 -6.71 -9.76 -19.09
CA ALA A 43 -7.97 -10.27 -19.62
C ALA A 43 -8.83 -10.89 -18.51
N LYS A 44 -8.26 -11.72 -17.64
CA LYS A 44 -8.96 -12.30 -16.47
C LYS A 44 -9.53 -11.24 -15.53
N VAL A 45 -8.83 -10.12 -15.31
CA VAL A 45 -9.35 -9.01 -14.48
C VAL A 45 -10.53 -8.32 -15.17
N ILE A 46 -10.44 -8.09 -16.48
CA ILE A 46 -11.51 -7.46 -17.27
C ILE A 46 -12.77 -8.33 -17.24
N GLU A 47 -12.64 -9.62 -17.55
CA GLU A 47 -13.71 -10.60 -17.53
C GLU A 47 -14.36 -10.67 -16.14
N SER A 48 -13.56 -10.86 -15.10
CA SER A 48 -13.99 -10.93 -13.70
C SER A 48 -14.74 -9.68 -13.21
N LEU A 49 -14.35 -8.49 -13.72
CA LEU A 49 -15.03 -7.24 -13.39
C LEU A 49 -16.36 -7.12 -14.14
N ARG A 50 -16.41 -7.53 -15.41
CA ARG A 50 -17.62 -7.56 -16.22
C ARG A 50 -18.67 -8.52 -15.65
N ASP A 51 -18.29 -9.75 -15.32
CA ASP A 51 -19.14 -10.73 -14.64
C ASP A 51 -19.68 -10.18 -13.31
N GLY A 52 -18.85 -9.45 -12.59
CA GLY A 52 -19.25 -8.79 -11.36
C GLY A 52 -20.29 -7.68 -11.59
N ILE A 53 -20.16 -6.87 -12.63
CA ILE A 53 -21.13 -5.81 -12.96
C ILE A 53 -22.52 -6.41 -13.24
N ASP A 54 -22.55 -7.58 -13.87
CA ASP A 54 -23.82 -8.27 -14.14
C ASP A 54 -24.41 -8.94 -12.89
N SER A 55 -23.58 -9.34 -11.93
CA SER A 55 -24.00 -10.09 -10.72
C SER A 55 -24.38 -9.19 -9.53
N TYR A 56 -23.85 -7.97 -9.45
CA TYR A 56 -24.06 -7.06 -8.32
C TYR A 56 -24.92 -5.86 -8.68
N GLU A 57 -25.65 -5.33 -7.68
CA GLU A 57 -26.59 -4.20 -7.86
C GLU A 57 -25.90 -2.82 -7.77
N LEU A 58 -24.79 -2.72 -7.03
CA LEU A 58 -24.09 -1.48 -6.76
C LEU A 58 -22.59 -1.61 -7.05
N LEU A 59 -22.08 -0.68 -7.84
CA LEU A 59 -20.65 -0.45 -8.05
C LEU A 59 -20.26 0.86 -7.40
N THR A 60 -19.17 0.87 -6.61
CA THR A 60 -18.60 2.10 -6.05
C THR A 60 -17.12 2.19 -6.36
N VAL A 61 -16.65 3.37 -6.73
CA VAL A 61 -15.23 3.70 -6.81
C VAL A 61 -14.83 4.34 -5.49
N PHE A 62 -13.76 3.84 -4.92
CA PHE A 62 -13.18 4.37 -3.70
C PHE A 62 -11.69 4.64 -3.87
N ASP A 63 -11.18 5.64 -3.19
CA ASP A 63 -9.76 5.83 -2.96
C ASP A 63 -9.37 5.41 -1.54
N PHE A 64 -8.09 5.32 -1.32
CA PHE A 64 -7.57 4.97 0.00
C PHE A 64 -6.29 5.74 0.30
N GLU A 65 -6.20 6.20 1.53
CA GLU A 65 -5.01 6.86 2.06
C GLU A 65 -4.25 5.91 2.97
N ASN A 66 -2.92 5.98 2.94
CA ASN A 66 -2.03 5.23 3.83
C ASN A 66 -2.29 3.71 3.86
N MET A 67 -2.47 3.11 2.70
CA MET A 67 -2.80 1.69 2.53
C MET A 67 -1.93 0.76 3.39
N ARG A 68 -2.59 -0.08 4.19
CA ARG A 68 -2.00 -1.17 4.96
C ARG A 68 -2.71 -2.48 4.63
N THR A 69 -1.94 -3.46 4.21
CA THR A 69 -2.47 -4.76 3.78
C THR A 69 -3.29 -5.44 4.87
N ASN A 70 -2.87 -5.32 6.15
CA ASN A 70 -3.59 -5.90 7.28
C ASN A 70 -4.98 -5.31 7.43
N TYR A 71 -5.11 -3.98 7.41
CA TYR A 71 -6.40 -3.31 7.55
C TYR A 71 -7.32 -3.56 6.36
N PHE A 72 -6.75 -3.62 5.15
CA PHE A 72 -7.53 -3.97 3.97
C PHE A 72 -7.99 -5.44 4.00
N LYS A 73 -7.20 -6.34 4.60
CA LYS A 73 -7.62 -7.73 4.84
C LYS A 73 -8.81 -7.80 5.80
N GLU A 74 -8.77 -7.04 6.91
CA GLU A 74 -9.91 -6.92 7.84
C GLU A 74 -11.17 -6.43 7.13
N LEU A 75 -11.04 -5.41 6.27
CA LEU A 75 -12.15 -4.89 5.49
C LEU A 75 -12.75 -5.97 4.58
N ARG A 76 -11.93 -6.70 3.85
CA ARG A 76 -12.40 -7.81 2.99
C ARG A 76 -13.11 -8.90 3.78
N GLN A 77 -12.64 -9.20 4.99
CA GLN A 77 -13.29 -10.18 5.87
C GLN A 77 -14.68 -9.69 6.35
N LYS A 78 -14.86 -8.40 6.58
CA LYS A 78 -16.18 -7.82 6.93
C LYS A 78 -17.15 -7.78 5.75
N TRP A 79 -16.62 -7.80 4.52
CA TRP A 79 -17.36 -7.65 3.26
C TRP A 79 -17.23 -8.87 2.37
N GLN A 80 -17.43 -10.08 2.94
CA GLN A 80 -17.30 -11.34 2.21
C GLN A 80 -18.30 -11.48 1.06
N ASP A 81 -19.49 -10.91 1.22
CA ASP A 81 -20.57 -10.89 0.21
C ASP A 81 -20.32 -9.87 -0.92
N SER A 82 -19.18 -9.19 -0.89
CA SER A 82 -18.85 -8.12 -1.82
C SER A 82 -17.48 -8.37 -2.44
N ARG A 83 -17.25 -7.79 -3.61
CA ARG A 83 -16.02 -8.03 -4.37
C ARG A 83 -15.22 -6.76 -4.54
N PHE A 84 -13.96 -6.76 -4.07
CA PHE A 84 -13.02 -5.66 -4.21
C PHE A 84 -12.07 -5.92 -5.37
N PHE A 85 -11.96 -4.94 -6.26
CA PHE A 85 -10.98 -4.92 -7.34
C PHE A 85 -9.96 -3.83 -7.08
N LEU A 86 -8.71 -4.24 -6.91
CA LEU A 86 -7.53 -3.37 -6.82
C LEU A 86 -6.60 -3.74 -7.95
N GLY A 87 -6.50 -2.91 -8.94
CA GLY A 87 -5.73 -3.20 -10.14
C GLY A 87 -5.20 -1.94 -10.80
N LYS A 88 -4.66 -2.09 -12.00
CA LYS A 88 -4.28 -0.95 -12.83
C LYS A 88 -5.53 -0.22 -13.32
N ASN A 89 -5.65 1.06 -13.03
CA ASN A 89 -6.81 1.87 -13.40
C ASN A 89 -7.16 1.73 -14.89
N LYS A 90 -6.16 1.77 -15.78
CA LYS A 90 -6.38 1.59 -17.23
C LYS A 90 -7.03 0.25 -17.60
N VAL A 91 -6.75 -0.83 -16.83
CA VAL A 91 -7.36 -2.14 -17.08
C VAL A 91 -8.83 -2.13 -16.62
N MET A 92 -9.10 -1.54 -15.46
CA MET A 92 -10.47 -1.38 -14.96
C MET A 92 -11.30 -0.44 -15.85
N GLN A 93 -10.69 0.65 -16.35
CA GLN A 93 -11.33 1.55 -17.33
C GLN A 93 -11.74 0.83 -18.61
N VAL A 94 -10.88 -0.07 -19.13
CA VAL A 94 -11.22 -0.89 -20.32
C VAL A 94 -12.36 -1.86 -20.03
N ALA A 95 -12.43 -2.40 -18.80
CA ALA A 95 -13.51 -3.29 -18.43
C ALA A 95 -14.88 -2.59 -18.37
N LEU A 96 -14.91 -1.34 -17.88
CA LEU A 96 -16.12 -0.53 -17.76
C LEU A 96 -16.55 0.13 -19.08
N GLY A 97 -15.59 0.37 -19.97
CA GLY A 97 -15.72 1.19 -21.17
C GLY A 97 -15.16 2.60 -20.97
N LYS A 98 -14.32 3.04 -21.88
CA LYS A 98 -13.71 4.38 -21.84
C LYS A 98 -14.63 5.47 -22.35
N ASN A 99 -15.42 5.14 -23.36
CA ASN A 99 -16.32 6.03 -24.05
C ASN A 99 -17.75 5.49 -23.97
N LYS A 100 -18.73 6.32 -24.32
CA LYS A 100 -20.14 5.92 -24.38
C LYS A 100 -20.42 4.77 -25.35
N ASP A 101 -19.64 4.68 -26.43
CA ASP A 101 -19.82 3.65 -27.47
C ASP A 101 -19.27 2.28 -27.03
N ASP A 102 -18.34 2.29 -26.05
CA ASP A 102 -17.60 1.12 -25.55
C ASP A 102 -18.10 0.65 -24.17
N GLU A 103 -19.06 1.39 -23.56
CA GLU A 103 -19.53 1.07 -22.21
C GLU A 103 -20.38 -0.20 -22.18
N LEU A 104 -20.11 -1.06 -21.18
CA LEU A 104 -20.86 -2.30 -20.98
C LEU A 104 -22.33 -2.04 -20.61
N ARG A 105 -22.59 -1.00 -19.83
CA ARG A 105 -23.89 -0.55 -19.38
C ARG A 105 -23.94 0.98 -19.37
N PRO A 106 -25.14 1.60 -19.46
CA PRO A 106 -25.28 3.05 -19.47
C PRO A 106 -24.61 3.73 -18.28
N ASN A 107 -23.87 4.82 -18.54
CA ASN A 107 -23.14 5.64 -17.56
C ASN A 107 -21.91 4.99 -16.89
N LEU A 108 -21.47 3.80 -17.28
CA LEU A 108 -20.22 3.21 -16.78
C LEU A 108 -18.97 3.97 -17.26
N SER A 109 -19.03 4.62 -18.41
CA SER A 109 -17.96 5.51 -18.89
C SER A 109 -17.70 6.68 -17.95
N LYS A 110 -18.74 7.21 -17.28
CA LYS A 110 -18.60 8.24 -16.24
C LYS A 110 -17.85 7.68 -15.02
N VAL A 111 -18.14 6.44 -14.60
CA VAL A 111 -17.41 5.77 -13.52
C VAL A 111 -15.94 5.59 -13.91
N ALA A 112 -15.67 5.17 -15.14
CA ALA A 112 -14.30 4.98 -15.64
C ALA A 112 -13.47 6.28 -15.58
N SER A 113 -14.06 7.45 -15.76
CA SER A 113 -13.38 8.74 -15.66
C SER A 113 -12.88 9.05 -14.23
N HIS A 114 -13.57 8.53 -13.20
CA HIS A 114 -13.17 8.68 -11.79
C HIS A 114 -12.07 7.70 -11.35
N LEU A 115 -11.67 6.73 -12.17
CA LEU A 115 -10.57 5.80 -11.88
C LEU A 115 -9.21 6.47 -12.12
N LYS A 116 -8.81 7.37 -11.20
CA LYS A 116 -7.53 8.10 -11.22
C LYS A 116 -6.80 7.94 -9.89
N GLY A 117 -5.46 7.92 -9.93
CA GLY A 117 -4.63 7.80 -8.71
C GLY A 117 -4.74 6.44 -8.04
N GLN A 118 -4.71 6.43 -6.71
CA GLN A 118 -4.80 5.21 -5.89
C GLN A 118 -6.26 4.90 -5.58
N CYS A 119 -6.91 4.17 -6.46
CA CYS A 119 -8.33 3.81 -6.30
C CYS A 119 -8.59 2.33 -6.53
N GLY A 120 -9.78 1.91 -6.14
CA GLY A 120 -10.31 0.58 -6.37
C GLY A 120 -11.80 0.62 -6.68
N VAL A 121 -12.33 -0.53 -7.07
CA VAL A 121 -13.75 -0.74 -7.34
C VAL A 121 -14.29 -1.74 -6.33
N LEU A 122 -15.44 -1.44 -5.75
CA LEU A 122 -16.23 -2.33 -4.93
C LEU A 122 -17.53 -2.66 -5.66
N LEU A 123 -17.83 -3.95 -5.75
CA LEU A 123 -19.11 -4.47 -6.21
C LEU A 123 -19.85 -5.10 -5.01
N THR A 124 -21.11 -4.73 -4.81
CA THR A 124 -21.88 -5.17 -3.65
C THR A 124 -23.39 -5.13 -3.91
N ASN A 125 -24.13 -5.96 -3.18
CA ASN A 125 -25.59 -5.92 -3.14
C ASN A 125 -26.12 -5.10 -1.94
N LYS A 126 -25.20 -4.52 -1.13
CA LYS A 126 -25.58 -3.64 -0.02
C LYS A 126 -26.01 -2.28 -0.52
N THR A 127 -26.88 -1.62 0.26
CA THR A 127 -27.36 -0.28 -0.09
C THR A 127 -26.24 0.76 0.01
N LEU A 128 -26.33 1.82 -0.79
CA LEU A 128 -25.36 2.92 -0.80
C LEU A 128 -25.16 3.54 0.59
N VAL A 129 -26.24 3.66 1.38
CA VAL A 129 -26.18 4.20 2.76
C VAL A 129 -25.34 3.31 3.67
N GLN A 130 -25.47 1.98 3.56
CA GLN A 130 -24.68 1.02 4.33
C GLN A 130 -23.20 1.08 3.94
N VAL A 131 -22.90 1.22 2.64
CA VAL A 131 -21.53 1.38 2.14
C VAL A 131 -20.91 2.65 2.71
N LYS A 132 -21.60 3.80 2.58
CA LYS A 132 -21.14 5.10 3.08
C LYS A 132 -20.84 5.04 4.58
N LYS A 133 -21.81 4.62 5.38
CA LYS A 133 -21.67 4.50 6.85
C LYS A 133 -20.50 3.58 7.26
N SER A 134 -20.34 2.45 6.56
CA SER A 134 -19.28 1.49 6.87
C SER A 134 -17.89 2.04 6.56
N PHE A 135 -17.71 2.75 5.45
CA PHE A 135 -16.41 3.27 5.03
C PHE A 135 -16.02 4.54 5.79
N GLU A 136 -16.96 5.42 6.10
CA GLU A 136 -16.74 6.57 6.98
C GLU A 136 -16.30 6.14 8.38
N GLY A 137 -16.86 5.06 8.91
CA GLY A 137 -16.48 4.49 10.20
C GLY A 137 -15.20 3.64 10.16
N PHE A 138 -14.68 3.30 8.98
CA PHE A 138 -13.47 2.47 8.87
C PHE A 138 -12.22 3.32 8.83
N ARG A 139 -11.79 3.77 10.01
CA ARG A 139 -10.55 4.54 10.22
C ARG A 139 -9.64 3.76 11.14
N LYS A 140 -8.38 3.62 10.76
CA LYS A 140 -7.37 2.86 11.53
C LYS A 140 -6.09 3.65 11.64
N GLN A 141 -5.68 3.95 12.86
CA GLN A 141 -4.39 4.58 13.14
C GLN A 141 -3.26 3.66 12.71
N SER A 142 -2.22 4.23 12.14
CA SER A 142 -1.03 3.50 11.72
C SER A 142 0.22 4.36 11.81
N TYR A 143 1.37 3.69 11.73
CA TYR A 143 2.67 4.39 11.69
C TYR A 143 2.86 5.08 10.34
N ALA A 144 3.36 6.32 10.37
CA ALA A 144 3.70 7.06 9.18
C ALA A 144 4.79 6.35 8.35
N ARG A 145 4.82 6.63 7.06
CA ARG A 145 5.88 6.20 6.13
C ARG A 145 6.69 7.42 5.71
N ALA A 146 7.92 7.19 5.25
CA ALA A 146 8.74 8.24 4.66
C ALA A 146 7.98 8.98 3.55
N GLY A 147 8.11 10.31 3.52
CA GLY A 147 7.34 11.18 2.63
C GLY A 147 5.95 11.56 3.13
N ALA A 148 5.48 11.02 4.27
CA ALA A 148 4.25 11.48 4.91
C ALA A 148 4.52 12.77 5.69
N THR A 149 3.53 13.67 5.74
CA THR A 149 3.62 14.89 6.53
C THR A 149 3.39 14.59 8.01
N ALA A 150 4.24 15.13 8.88
CA ALA A 150 4.05 15.06 10.32
C ALA A 150 2.80 15.84 10.73
N THR A 151 1.98 15.25 11.61
CA THR A 151 0.74 15.88 12.12
C THR A 151 0.94 16.60 13.44
N GLN A 152 2.13 16.50 14.02
CA GLN A 152 2.52 17.18 15.25
C GLN A 152 4.04 17.20 15.41
N THR A 153 4.54 18.14 16.18
CA THR A 153 5.96 18.21 16.57
C THR A 153 6.20 17.24 17.72
N ILE A 154 7.20 16.33 17.55
CA ILE A 154 7.64 15.42 18.61
C ILE A 154 9.05 15.80 19.02
N GLN A 155 9.19 16.09 20.31
CA GLN A 155 10.47 16.32 20.98
C GLN A 155 10.61 15.33 22.13
N LEU A 156 11.79 14.79 22.28
CA LEU A 156 12.17 13.92 23.38
C LEU A 156 13.09 14.71 24.30
N GLU A 157 12.82 14.72 25.58
CA GLU A 157 13.66 15.37 26.58
C GLU A 157 14.85 14.46 26.94
N GLU A 158 15.92 15.07 27.43
CA GLU A 158 17.05 14.33 28.00
C GLU A 158 16.58 13.37 29.09
N GLY A 159 17.07 12.14 29.07
CA GLY A 159 16.71 11.18 30.11
C GLY A 159 16.62 9.75 29.61
N VAL A 160 16.06 8.90 30.45
CA VAL A 160 15.83 7.48 30.15
C VAL A 160 14.72 7.34 29.10
N ILE A 161 14.98 6.60 28.04
CA ILE A 161 13.98 6.26 27.05
C ILE A 161 13.24 5.00 27.53
N HIS A 162 12.06 5.22 28.12
CA HIS A 162 11.24 4.13 28.64
C HIS A 162 10.68 3.24 27.52
N GLY A 163 10.55 1.94 27.83
CA GLY A 163 9.99 0.96 26.89
C GLY A 163 10.95 0.52 25.77
N GLN A 164 12.22 0.97 25.81
CA GLN A 164 13.26 0.54 24.87
C GLN A 164 14.39 -0.17 25.60
N GLU A 165 14.85 -1.27 24.99
CA GLU A 165 15.98 -2.05 25.52
C GLU A 165 17.33 -1.36 25.26
N ALA A 166 18.26 -1.50 26.20
CA ALA A 166 19.64 -0.99 26.04
C ALA A 166 20.36 -1.59 24.82
N SER A 167 20.03 -2.82 24.43
CA SER A 167 20.56 -3.51 23.24
C SER A 167 20.34 -2.73 21.93
N LYS A 168 19.33 -1.85 21.88
CA LYS A 168 19.00 -1.04 20.69
C LYS A 168 19.83 0.24 20.57
N VAL A 169 20.81 0.48 21.41
CA VAL A 169 21.62 1.72 21.38
C VAL A 169 22.24 1.99 20.01
N GLU A 170 22.84 0.98 19.37
CA GLU A 170 23.45 1.13 18.05
C GLU A 170 22.42 1.39 16.96
N TYR A 171 21.22 0.82 17.09
CA TYR A 171 20.12 1.10 16.18
C TYR A 171 19.67 2.57 16.25
N PHE A 172 19.48 3.12 17.45
CA PHE A 172 19.06 4.52 17.62
C PHE A 172 20.17 5.51 17.23
N LYS A 173 21.44 5.17 17.46
CA LYS A 173 22.56 5.97 16.95
C LYS A 173 22.58 6.05 15.42
N LYS A 174 22.33 4.93 14.72
CA LYS A 174 22.21 4.90 13.25
C LYS A 174 21.06 5.75 12.74
N LEU A 175 19.99 5.93 13.53
CA LEU A 175 18.90 6.82 13.23
C LEU A 175 19.18 8.29 13.57
N GLY A 176 20.39 8.62 14.04
CA GLY A 176 20.82 9.98 14.36
C GLY A 176 20.44 10.45 15.76
N MET A 177 19.98 9.57 16.66
CA MET A 177 19.68 9.95 18.05
C MET A 177 20.95 9.96 18.91
N PRO A 178 21.18 11.01 19.72
CA PRO A 178 22.30 11.08 20.68
C PRO A 178 22.00 10.23 21.93
N VAL A 179 22.20 8.91 21.82
CA VAL A 179 21.88 7.96 22.90
C VAL A 179 23.11 7.22 23.39
N ARG A 180 23.05 6.82 24.68
CA ARG A 180 24.05 5.92 25.33
C ARG A 180 23.35 4.93 26.27
N VAL A 181 24.09 3.93 26.70
CA VAL A 181 23.64 3.04 27.79
C VAL A 181 24.12 3.60 29.12
N LYS A 182 23.20 3.78 30.07
CA LYS A 182 23.48 4.16 31.46
C LYS A 182 22.61 3.29 32.38
N ASN A 183 23.25 2.63 33.35
CA ASN A 183 22.57 1.72 34.29
C ASN A 183 21.71 0.65 33.59
N ALA A 184 22.26 0.03 32.55
CA ALA A 184 21.56 -0.95 31.70
C ALA A 184 20.27 -0.43 31.00
N GLN A 185 20.09 0.88 30.96
CA GLN A 185 18.97 1.55 30.29
C GLN A 185 19.44 2.41 29.12
N LEU A 186 18.58 2.58 28.13
CA LEU A 186 18.82 3.50 27.01
C LEU A 186 18.58 4.93 27.49
N TYR A 187 19.61 5.79 27.37
CA TYR A 187 19.59 7.16 27.86
C TYR A 187 19.81 8.15 26.71
N LEU A 188 18.92 9.12 26.54
CA LEU A 188 19.05 10.23 25.61
C LEU A 188 19.92 11.30 26.25
N MET A 189 21.01 11.70 25.57
CA MET A 189 22.05 12.56 26.15
C MET A 189 21.68 14.04 26.14
N GLU A 190 20.80 14.44 25.25
CA GLU A 190 20.33 15.84 25.08
C GLU A 190 18.95 15.84 24.47
N ARG A 191 18.23 16.95 24.57
CA ARG A 191 16.94 17.14 23.95
C ARG A 191 17.01 16.89 22.44
N PHE A 192 16.12 16.07 21.90
CA PHE A 192 16.12 15.66 20.51
C PHE A 192 14.76 15.87 19.85
N THR A 193 14.73 16.65 18.76
CA THR A 193 13.52 16.84 17.96
C THR A 193 13.43 15.75 16.89
N VAL A 194 12.46 14.85 17.04
CA VAL A 194 12.23 13.74 16.09
C VAL A 194 11.62 14.27 14.79
N CYS A 195 10.58 15.09 14.89
CA CYS A 195 9.91 15.68 13.74
C CYS A 195 9.24 17.00 14.12
N THR A 196 8.97 17.83 13.11
CA THR A 196 8.25 19.10 13.24
C THR A 196 6.96 19.02 12.46
N ASP A 197 5.87 19.54 13.04
CA ASP A 197 4.56 19.61 12.39
C ASP A 197 4.62 20.23 11.00
N GLY A 198 3.86 19.67 10.06
CA GLY A 198 3.80 20.13 8.67
C GLY A 198 5.01 19.76 7.79
N LYS A 199 6.09 19.18 8.34
CA LYS A 199 7.24 18.74 7.55
C LYS A 199 7.13 17.28 7.12
N GLU A 200 7.70 16.96 5.96
CA GLU A 200 7.82 15.58 5.50
C GLU A 200 8.74 14.76 6.41
N LEU A 201 8.33 13.54 6.70
CA LEU A 201 9.05 12.60 7.55
C LEU A 201 10.11 11.85 6.76
N SER A 202 11.35 11.84 7.26
CA SER A 202 12.41 10.98 6.75
C SER A 202 12.19 9.51 7.15
N PRO A 203 12.87 8.54 6.49
CA PRO A 203 12.85 7.13 6.88
C PRO A 203 13.29 6.91 8.33
N GLU A 204 14.32 7.63 8.78
CA GLU A 204 14.88 7.56 10.14
C GLU A 204 13.87 8.07 11.17
N GLN A 205 13.23 9.21 10.91
CA GLN A 205 12.19 9.77 11.76
C GLN A 205 10.99 8.81 11.89
N CYS A 206 10.55 8.22 10.78
CA CYS A 206 9.49 7.20 10.80
C CYS A 206 9.88 5.97 11.61
N ALA A 207 11.15 5.54 11.55
CA ALA A 207 11.65 4.44 12.32
C ALA A 207 11.67 4.74 13.83
N ILE A 208 12.10 5.96 14.22
CA ILE A 208 12.06 6.43 15.61
C ILE A 208 10.63 6.47 16.12
N LEU A 209 9.71 7.13 15.40
CA LEU A 209 8.30 7.23 15.76
C LEU A 209 7.66 5.84 15.95
N LYS A 210 7.99 4.90 15.08
CA LYS A 210 7.51 3.51 15.20
C LYS A 210 8.04 2.82 16.47
N GLN A 211 9.31 3.00 16.82
CA GLN A 211 9.88 2.44 18.04
C GLN A 211 9.27 3.06 19.30
N MET A 212 8.91 4.35 19.24
CA MET A 212 8.22 5.05 20.33
C MET A 212 6.71 4.74 20.40
N GLY A 213 6.19 3.93 19.47
CA GLY A 213 4.75 3.60 19.42
C GLY A 213 3.86 4.73 18.93
N LEU A 214 4.43 5.82 18.36
CA LEU A 214 3.70 7.01 17.93
C LEU A 214 3.12 6.83 16.52
N GLN A 215 1.81 6.82 16.42
CA GLN A 215 1.07 6.67 15.18
C GLN A 215 0.63 8.05 14.67
N MET A 216 1.15 8.47 13.53
CA MET A 216 0.84 9.79 12.91
C MET A 216 0.12 9.66 11.58
N SER A 217 -0.32 8.47 11.23
CA SER A 217 -0.96 8.21 9.94
C SER A 217 -2.27 7.49 10.17
N GLU A 218 -3.26 7.78 9.37
CA GLU A 218 -4.56 7.12 9.41
C GLU A 218 -4.82 6.42 8.08
N PHE A 219 -5.18 5.14 8.14
CA PHE A 219 -5.74 4.44 7.00
C PHE A 219 -7.23 4.76 6.94
N ARG A 220 -7.67 5.35 5.84
CA ARG A 220 -9.07 5.60 5.57
C ARG A 220 -9.41 5.34 4.12
N ILE A 221 -10.70 5.12 3.88
CA ILE A 221 -11.26 4.90 2.55
C ILE A 221 -12.30 6.01 2.31
N ARG A 222 -12.23 6.62 1.13
CA ARG A 222 -13.20 7.61 0.68
C ARG A 222 -13.92 7.09 -0.55
N LEU A 223 -15.21 7.33 -0.62
CA LEU A 223 -16.00 7.05 -1.81
C LEU A 223 -15.88 8.23 -2.78
N ARG A 224 -15.65 7.93 -4.07
CA ARG A 224 -15.60 8.94 -5.13
C ARG A 224 -16.90 9.03 -5.91
N CYS A 225 -17.36 7.90 -6.38
CA CYS A 225 -18.61 7.83 -7.13
C CYS A 225 -19.24 6.45 -6.98
N TYR A 226 -20.51 6.36 -7.38
CA TYR A 226 -21.25 5.12 -7.41
C TYR A 226 -22.04 4.99 -8.72
N TRP A 227 -22.34 3.77 -9.06
CA TRP A 227 -23.22 3.39 -10.15
C TRP A 227 -24.12 2.24 -9.68
N LYS A 228 -25.40 2.29 -10.06
CA LYS A 228 -26.36 1.22 -9.79
C LYS A 228 -26.73 0.53 -11.08
N LYS A 229 -27.20 -0.71 -10.97
CA LYS A 229 -27.62 -1.54 -12.10
C LYS A 229 -28.80 -0.93 -12.90
N ASP A 230 -29.57 -0.05 -12.30
CA ASP A 230 -30.62 0.74 -12.96
C ASP A 230 -30.07 1.83 -13.91
N GLY A 231 -28.73 1.97 -13.99
CA GLY A 231 -28.07 3.01 -14.77
C GLY A 231 -27.85 4.33 -14.02
N SER A 232 -28.28 4.45 -12.76
CA SER A 232 -28.07 5.66 -11.95
C SER A 232 -26.57 5.84 -11.64
N PHE A 233 -26.05 7.05 -11.84
CA PHE A 233 -24.70 7.45 -11.49
C PHE A 233 -24.73 8.64 -10.55
N GLY A 234 -23.84 8.68 -9.57
CA GLY A 234 -23.63 9.84 -8.70
C GLY A 234 -22.19 9.94 -8.22
N SER A 235 -21.74 11.17 -7.97
CA SER A 235 -20.42 11.49 -7.43
C SER A 235 -20.54 11.96 -5.98
N PHE A 236 -19.52 11.68 -5.16
CA PHE A 236 -19.38 12.19 -3.79
C PHE A 236 -18.37 13.34 -3.71
N GLU A 237 -17.76 13.74 -4.84
CA GLU A 237 -16.72 14.79 -4.87
C GLU A 237 -17.29 16.21 -4.67
N GLU A 238 -18.62 16.39 -4.66
CA GLU A 238 -19.28 17.71 -4.49
C GLU A 238 -19.47 18.11 -3.02
N ASP A 239 -19.16 17.25 -2.04
CA ASP A 239 -19.38 17.49 -0.60
C ASP A 239 -18.08 17.82 0.16
N GLN A 240 -17.03 18.44 -0.49
CA GLN A 240 -15.79 18.87 0.18
C GLN A 240 -15.57 20.36 0.09
#